data_df28a871ea18fe7c2fcd59391e98798f
#
_entry.id   df28a871ea18fe7c2fcd59391e98798f
#
_cell.length_a   1.000
_cell.length_b   1.000
_cell.length_c   1.000
_cell.angle_alpha   90.00
_cell.angle_beta   90.00
_cell.angle_gamma   90.00
#
_symmetry.space_group_name_H-M   'P 1'
#
loop_
_entity.id
_entity.type
_entity.pdbx_description
1 polymer ?
#
loop_
_entity_poly.entity_id
_entity_poly.type
_entity_poly.pdbx_seq_one_letter_code
_entity_poly.pdbx_strand_id
1 'polypeptide(L)'
;MTDYIIRDISLADWGKKEIAIAETEMPGLMALREEFGASQPLKGARIAGSLHMTIQTAVLIQTLEALGAEVRWASCNIFSTQDHAAAAIAASGTPVFATKGETLEEYWDYAHKIFEWADGGYPNLILDDGGDATLLCVLGPKAEKDISVLANPQNEEEEALFKVMKRYIAEKPGFYSAIRDAIGGVSEETTTGVHRLYQMAERGELPFPAINVNDSVTKSKFDNLYGCRESLVDAIRRGTDVMLSGKVAVVCGYGDVGKGSAASLRNGGARVIVTEIDPICALQAAMEGYEVQTLEDVADKADIFVTTTGNKDVIRLEHMRAMRNNAIVCNIGHFDSEIQVAALKNLKWDEIKPQVHHIEFPDGKKIILLSEGRLVNLGNATGHPSFVMSASFTNQTLAQIELWTNAKSYQNQVYTLPKHLDEKVAFLHLAKLGAKLTQLTQEQADYISVPTEGPFKPEHYRY
;
A
#
# COMPACT_ATOMS: atom_id res chain seq x y z
N MET A 1 26.54 -12.28 12.77
CA MET A 1 25.26 -12.90 12.37
C MET A 1 24.66 -12.05 11.28
N THR A 2 24.09 -12.66 10.25
CA THR A 2 23.41 -11.93 9.19
C THR A 2 22.11 -11.36 9.74
N ASP A 3 21.93 -10.04 9.63
CA ASP A 3 20.76 -9.32 10.18
C ASP A 3 19.66 -9.19 9.12
N TYR A 4 19.21 -10.35 8.61
CA TYR A 4 18.08 -10.43 7.68
C TYR A 4 17.38 -11.78 7.74
N ILE A 5 16.12 -11.83 7.31
CA ILE A 5 15.34 -13.06 7.06
C ILE A 5 14.73 -12.92 5.68
N ILE A 6 15.19 -13.74 4.76
CA ILE A 6 14.76 -13.78 3.36
C ILE A 6 14.70 -15.23 2.88
N ARG A 7 14.04 -15.46 1.75
CA ARG A 7 13.92 -16.83 1.21
C ARG A 7 15.24 -17.41 0.73
N ASP A 8 15.98 -16.68 -0.11
CA ASP A 8 17.21 -17.16 -0.74
C ASP A 8 18.10 -16.00 -1.19
N ILE A 9 19.28 -15.88 -0.61
CA ILE A 9 20.26 -14.83 -0.95
C ILE A 9 20.83 -14.98 -2.37
N SER A 10 20.79 -16.19 -2.96
CA SER A 10 21.27 -16.43 -4.32
C SER A 10 20.47 -15.69 -5.39
N LEU A 11 19.26 -15.20 -5.07
CA LEU A 11 18.42 -14.39 -5.94
C LEU A 11 18.88 -12.91 -6.06
N ALA A 12 19.91 -12.51 -5.30
CA ALA A 12 20.34 -11.12 -5.22
C ALA A 12 20.77 -10.52 -6.58
N ASP A 13 21.47 -11.30 -7.39
CA ASP A 13 21.94 -10.80 -8.70
C ASP A 13 20.80 -10.59 -9.69
N TRP A 14 19.74 -11.39 -9.61
CA TRP A 14 18.52 -11.15 -10.36
C TRP A 14 17.84 -9.89 -9.87
N GLY A 15 17.64 -9.76 -8.56
CA GLY A 15 17.05 -8.55 -7.96
C GLY A 15 17.77 -7.25 -8.36
N LYS A 16 19.11 -7.24 -8.33
CA LYS A 16 19.91 -6.08 -8.76
C LYS A 16 19.66 -5.68 -10.21
N LYS A 17 19.49 -6.66 -11.11
CA LYS A 17 19.19 -6.38 -12.53
C LYS A 17 17.81 -5.75 -12.71
N GLU A 18 16.81 -6.23 -12.00
CA GLU A 18 15.46 -5.63 -12.05
C GLU A 18 15.40 -4.26 -11.36
N ILE A 19 16.13 -4.06 -10.26
CA ILE A 19 16.30 -2.73 -9.62
C ILE A 19 16.88 -1.74 -10.63
N ALA A 20 17.92 -2.13 -11.39
CA ALA A 20 18.51 -1.27 -12.40
C ALA A 20 17.53 -0.89 -13.52
N ILE A 21 16.61 -1.77 -13.90
CA ILE A 21 15.51 -1.44 -14.81
C ILE A 21 14.53 -0.46 -14.14
N ALA A 22 14.11 -0.73 -12.92
CA ALA A 22 13.18 0.11 -12.18
C ALA A 22 13.69 1.54 -11.99
N GLU A 23 14.98 1.71 -11.70
CA GLU A 23 15.62 3.03 -11.57
C GLU A 23 15.45 3.88 -12.84
N THR A 24 15.48 3.26 -14.03
CA THR A 24 15.26 4.00 -15.29
C THR A 24 13.82 4.54 -15.41
N GLU A 25 12.88 3.95 -14.71
CA GLU A 25 11.46 4.30 -14.71
C GLU A 25 11.02 5.07 -13.44
N MET A 26 11.96 5.37 -12.52
CA MET A 26 11.67 6.07 -11.26
C MET A 26 12.38 7.43 -11.16
N PRO A 27 12.05 8.37 -12.06
CA PRO A 27 12.81 9.62 -12.21
C PRO A 27 12.74 10.51 -10.97
N GLY A 28 11.65 10.47 -10.19
CA GLY A 28 11.52 11.27 -8.98
C GLY A 28 12.55 10.86 -7.91
N LEU A 29 12.71 9.57 -7.66
CA LEU A 29 13.70 9.07 -6.69
C LEU A 29 15.13 9.33 -7.17
N MET A 30 15.41 9.14 -8.47
CA MET A 30 16.73 9.43 -9.03
C MET A 30 17.07 10.92 -8.90
N ALA A 31 16.12 11.81 -9.16
CA ALA A 31 16.30 13.25 -8.99
C ALA A 31 16.57 13.63 -7.53
N LEU A 32 15.87 13.00 -6.56
CA LEU A 32 16.15 13.23 -5.13
C LEU A 32 17.54 12.75 -4.71
N ARG A 33 18.03 11.63 -5.25
CA ARG A 33 19.41 11.17 -5.01
C ARG A 33 20.43 12.19 -5.54
N GLU A 34 20.18 12.75 -6.73
CA GLU A 34 21.05 13.78 -7.32
C GLU A 34 21.03 15.08 -6.51
N GLU A 35 19.83 15.54 -6.13
CA GLU A 35 19.65 16.81 -5.40
C GLU A 35 20.20 16.73 -3.97
N PHE A 36 19.92 15.66 -3.24
CA PHE A 36 20.17 15.57 -1.80
C PHE A 36 21.31 14.62 -1.40
N GLY A 37 21.85 13.84 -2.31
CA GLY A 37 22.88 12.85 -2.00
C GLY A 37 24.13 13.42 -1.34
N ALA A 38 24.55 14.63 -1.74
CA ALA A 38 25.70 15.30 -1.15
C ALA A 38 25.40 15.91 0.23
N SER A 39 24.20 16.42 0.45
CA SER A 39 23.78 17.06 1.72
C SER A 39 23.33 16.07 2.80
N GLN A 40 22.91 14.88 2.38
CA GLN A 40 22.42 13.80 3.24
C GLN A 40 21.43 14.30 4.32
N PRO A 41 20.26 14.82 3.94
CA PRO A 41 19.32 15.43 4.88
C PRO A 41 18.76 14.42 5.90
N LEU A 42 18.83 13.11 5.63
CA LEU A 42 18.41 12.04 6.54
C LEU A 42 19.55 11.47 7.39
N LYS A 43 20.71 12.14 7.44
CA LYS A 43 21.81 11.68 8.28
C LYS A 43 21.39 11.61 9.76
N GLY A 44 21.54 10.42 10.36
CA GLY A 44 21.11 10.14 11.74
C GLY A 44 19.66 9.68 11.88
N ALA A 45 18.87 9.70 10.79
CA ALA A 45 17.57 9.09 10.77
C ALA A 45 17.70 7.56 10.76
N ARG A 46 16.93 6.90 11.63
CA ARG A 46 16.76 5.45 11.70
C ARG A 46 15.32 5.12 11.34
N ILE A 47 15.11 4.57 10.16
CA ILE A 47 13.77 4.34 9.60
C ILE A 47 13.38 2.88 9.76
N ALA A 48 12.29 2.63 10.50
CA ALA A 48 11.59 1.35 10.50
C ALA A 48 10.58 1.37 9.35
N GLY A 49 10.84 0.61 8.30
CA GLY A 49 9.97 0.51 7.12
C GLY A 49 9.08 -0.73 7.18
N SER A 50 7.78 -0.53 7.02
CA SER A 50 6.75 -1.56 6.92
C SER A 50 5.93 -1.31 5.67
N LEU A 51 6.42 -1.77 4.53
CA LEU A 51 5.80 -1.58 3.21
C LEU A 51 6.21 -2.73 2.28
N HIS A 52 5.36 -3.10 1.33
CA HIS A 52 5.56 -4.20 0.40
C HIS A 52 7.00 -4.31 -0.11
N MET A 53 7.70 -5.44 0.13
CA MET A 53 9.10 -5.62 -0.27
C MET A 53 9.19 -5.98 -1.76
N THR A 54 8.97 -5.00 -2.63
CA THR A 54 9.04 -5.11 -4.09
C THR A 54 10.33 -4.54 -4.65
N ILE A 55 10.54 -4.71 -5.95
CA ILE A 55 11.66 -4.07 -6.68
C ILE A 55 11.61 -2.55 -6.54
N GLN A 56 10.43 -1.94 -6.62
CA GLN A 56 10.26 -0.49 -6.47
C GLN A 56 10.61 -0.03 -5.06
N THR A 57 10.25 -0.82 -4.05
CA THR A 57 10.60 -0.57 -2.66
C THR A 57 12.11 -0.68 -2.43
N ALA A 58 12.78 -1.59 -3.13
CA ALA A 58 14.24 -1.66 -3.09
C ALA A 58 14.88 -0.34 -3.56
N VAL A 59 14.35 0.29 -4.62
CA VAL A 59 14.80 1.62 -5.08
C VAL A 59 14.53 2.70 -4.02
N LEU A 60 13.39 2.65 -3.32
CA LEU A 60 13.08 3.55 -2.21
C LEU A 60 14.08 3.40 -1.07
N ILE A 61 14.33 2.17 -0.60
CA ILE A 61 15.29 1.88 0.46
C ILE A 61 16.67 2.44 0.11
N GLN A 62 17.18 2.12 -1.07
CA GLN A 62 18.47 2.63 -1.53
C GLN A 62 18.50 4.16 -1.65
N THR A 63 17.36 4.78 -1.95
CA THR A 63 17.26 6.25 -1.98
C THR A 63 17.35 6.83 -0.58
N LEU A 64 16.60 6.30 0.39
CA LEU A 64 16.68 6.74 1.78
C LEU A 64 18.11 6.61 2.34
N GLU A 65 18.79 5.51 2.03
CA GLU A 65 20.19 5.28 2.41
C GLU A 65 21.15 6.26 1.73
N ALA A 66 20.96 6.54 0.43
CA ALA A 66 21.76 7.53 -0.30
C ALA A 66 21.61 8.95 0.31
N LEU A 67 20.47 9.23 0.93
CA LEU A 67 20.18 10.47 1.63
C LEU A 67 20.66 10.45 3.11
N GLY A 68 21.29 9.39 3.56
CA GLY A 68 21.98 9.28 4.85
C GLY A 68 21.21 8.53 5.95
N ALA A 69 20.05 7.94 5.66
CA ALA A 69 19.30 7.15 6.64
C ALA A 69 19.93 5.77 6.88
N GLU A 70 19.76 5.25 8.10
CA GLU A 70 19.83 3.83 8.39
C GLU A 70 18.42 3.23 8.28
N VAL A 71 18.28 2.07 7.63
CA VAL A 71 16.96 1.49 7.31
C VAL A 71 16.89 0.04 7.78
N ARG A 72 15.74 -0.36 8.32
CA ARG A 72 15.35 -1.75 8.55
C ARG A 72 13.96 -1.96 7.98
N TRP A 73 13.72 -3.06 7.29
CA TRP A 73 12.53 -3.22 6.47
C TRP A 73 11.83 -4.55 6.65
N ALA A 74 10.49 -4.52 6.72
CA ALA A 74 9.62 -5.70 6.61
C ALA A 74 8.51 -5.43 5.59
N SER A 75 7.92 -6.49 5.04
CA SER A 75 6.74 -6.35 4.19
C SER A 75 5.49 -6.09 5.04
N CYS A 76 4.54 -5.37 4.49
CA CYS A 76 3.23 -5.11 5.11
C CYS A 76 2.13 -6.09 4.64
N ASN A 77 2.50 -7.16 3.93
CA ASN A 77 1.55 -8.17 3.44
C ASN A 77 2.27 -9.49 3.17
N ILE A 78 1.65 -10.60 3.59
CA ILE A 78 2.25 -11.94 3.52
C ILE A 78 2.50 -12.47 2.09
N PHE A 79 1.84 -11.92 1.06
CA PHE A 79 1.98 -12.38 -0.33
C PHE A 79 2.69 -11.39 -1.26
N SER A 80 3.01 -10.19 -0.79
CA SER A 80 3.48 -9.10 -1.66
C SER A 80 4.99 -9.08 -1.89
N THR A 81 5.78 -9.78 -1.09
CA THR A 81 7.24 -9.79 -1.21
C THR A 81 7.68 -10.37 -2.55
N GLN A 82 8.61 -9.69 -3.21
CA GLN A 82 9.41 -10.24 -4.30
C GLN A 82 10.74 -10.73 -3.70
N ASP A 83 10.93 -12.06 -3.58
CA ASP A 83 12.06 -12.65 -2.86
C ASP A 83 13.42 -12.21 -3.41
N HIS A 84 13.52 -11.94 -4.72
CA HIS A 84 14.74 -11.44 -5.34
C HIS A 84 15.00 -9.95 -5.02
N ALA A 85 13.97 -9.16 -4.76
CA ALA A 85 14.14 -7.79 -4.26
C ALA A 85 14.68 -7.79 -2.82
N ALA A 86 14.08 -8.60 -1.95
CA ALA A 86 14.56 -8.79 -0.58
C ALA A 86 16.01 -9.29 -0.54
N ALA A 87 16.35 -10.24 -1.42
CA ALA A 87 17.72 -10.76 -1.54
C ALA A 87 18.72 -9.68 -1.98
N ALA A 88 18.36 -8.82 -2.94
CA ALA A 88 19.23 -7.75 -3.41
C ALA A 88 19.53 -6.74 -2.30
N ILE A 89 18.52 -6.36 -1.51
CA ILE A 89 18.64 -5.45 -0.37
C ILE A 89 19.46 -6.09 0.76
N ALA A 90 19.20 -7.35 1.11
CA ALA A 90 20.00 -8.07 2.10
C ALA A 90 21.48 -8.17 1.70
N ALA A 91 21.75 -8.42 0.41
CA ALA A 91 23.11 -8.52 -0.13
C ALA A 91 23.86 -7.18 -0.14
N SER A 92 23.16 -6.03 -0.11
CA SER A 92 23.77 -4.70 0.08
C SER A 92 24.11 -4.39 1.54
N GLY A 93 23.66 -5.23 2.48
CA GLY A 93 23.91 -5.08 3.92
C GLY A 93 22.77 -4.44 4.70
N THR A 94 21.68 -4.10 4.05
CA THR A 94 20.50 -3.53 4.70
C THR A 94 19.68 -4.63 5.37
N PRO A 95 19.31 -4.49 6.65
CA PRO A 95 18.44 -5.43 7.33
C PRO A 95 17.05 -5.49 6.71
N VAL A 96 16.65 -6.67 6.25
CA VAL A 96 15.33 -6.90 5.64
C VAL A 96 14.76 -8.24 6.11
N PHE A 97 13.47 -8.23 6.45
CA PHE A 97 12.73 -9.35 7.01
C PHE A 97 11.45 -9.52 6.20
N ALA A 98 11.52 -10.33 5.14
CA ALA A 98 10.39 -10.51 4.23
C ALA A 98 10.59 -11.76 3.37
N THR A 99 9.54 -12.60 3.29
CA THR A 99 9.48 -13.76 2.40
C THR A 99 8.09 -13.86 1.77
N LYS A 100 8.02 -14.18 0.47
CA LYS A 100 6.70 -14.37 -0.15
C LYS A 100 6.02 -15.61 0.42
N GLY A 101 4.79 -15.44 0.95
CA GLY A 101 4.02 -16.53 1.54
C GLY A 101 4.44 -16.85 2.98
N GLU A 102 4.94 -15.86 3.71
CA GLU A 102 5.15 -15.96 5.15
C GLU A 102 3.81 -16.18 5.88
N THR A 103 3.86 -16.87 7.00
CA THR A 103 2.70 -17.06 7.88
C THR A 103 2.36 -15.77 8.63
N LEU A 104 1.15 -15.65 9.17
CA LEU A 104 0.78 -14.48 9.98
C LEU A 104 1.67 -14.32 11.23
N GLU A 105 2.15 -15.41 11.83
CA GLU A 105 3.07 -15.32 12.97
C GLU A 105 4.44 -14.80 12.53
N GLU A 106 4.98 -15.28 11.40
CA GLU A 106 6.22 -14.77 10.82
C GLU A 106 6.10 -13.29 10.42
N TYR A 107 4.97 -12.89 9.81
CA TYR A 107 4.68 -11.50 9.48
C TYR A 107 4.81 -10.58 10.69
N TRP A 108 4.14 -10.91 11.79
CA TRP A 108 4.22 -10.11 13.00
C TRP A 108 5.59 -10.18 13.69
N ASP A 109 6.30 -11.28 13.59
CA ASP A 109 7.70 -11.36 14.02
C ASP A 109 8.61 -10.44 13.22
N TYR A 110 8.44 -10.41 11.90
CA TYR A 110 9.23 -9.56 11.01
C TYR A 110 8.91 -8.08 11.23
N ALA A 111 7.63 -7.74 11.43
CA ALA A 111 7.21 -6.39 11.80
C ALA A 111 7.83 -5.90 13.12
N HIS A 112 8.10 -6.79 14.08
CA HIS A 112 8.83 -6.42 15.31
C HIS A 112 10.33 -6.22 15.07
N LYS A 113 10.94 -6.98 14.17
CA LYS A 113 12.40 -6.91 13.91
C LYS A 113 12.86 -5.58 13.31
N ILE A 114 11.98 -4.83 12.67
CA ILE A 114 12.33 -3.50 12.16
C ILE A 114 12.60 -2.49 13.28
N PHE A 115 12.12 -2.76 14.49
CA PHE A 115 12.35 -1.94 15.69
C PHE A 115 13.60 -2.34 16.48
N GLU A 116 14.28 -3.43 16.10
CA GLU A 116 15.45 -3.96 16.84
C GLU A 116 16.75 -3.56 16.15
N TRP A 117 17.47 -2.61 16.69
CA TRP A 117 18.81 -2.22 16.19
C TRP A 117 19.91 -3.03 16.86
N ALA A 118 20.97 -3.38 16.12
CA ALA A 118 22.09 -4.21 16.62
C ALA A 118 22.86 -3.59 17.79
N ASP A 119 22.86 -2.26 17.90
CA ASP A 119 23.47 -1.51 19.00
C ASP A 119 22.56 -1.36 20.25
N GLY A 120 21.37 -1.98 20.21
CA GLY A 120 20.36 -1.87 21.26
C GLY A 120 19.56 -0.57 21.23
N GLY A 121 19.75 0.27 20.20
CA GLY A 121 18.94 1.47 19.96
C GLY A 121 17.59 1.15 19.31
N TYR A 122 16.87 2.21 19.01
CA TYR A 122 15.52 2.15 18.38
C TYR A 122 15.47 3.02 17.13
N PRO A 123 14.51 2.78 16.23
CA PRO A 123 14.22 3.72 15.15
C PRO A 123 13.70 5.04 15.70
N ASN A 124 13.84 6.09 14.92
CA ASN A 124 13.31 7.41 15.25
C ASN A 124 12.28 7.90 14.22
N LEU A 125 12.09 7.17 13.13
CA LEU A 125 11.04 7.38 12.15
C LEU A 125 10.41 6.04 11.73
N ILE A 126 9.15 6.11 11.31
CA ILE A 126 8.43 4.99 10.68
C ILE A 126 8.03 5.40 9.26
N LEU A 127 8.18 4.48 8.31
CA LEU A 127 7.55 4.53 7.00
C LEU A 127 6.60 3.34 6.93
N ASP A 128 5.30 3.59 6.96
CA ASP A 128 4.25 2.59 7.16
C ASP A 128 3.32 2.49 5.94
N ASP A 129 2.74 1.32 5.76
CA ASP A 129 1.73 1.04 4.75
C ASP A 129 0.65 0.11 5.35
N GLY A 130 -0.46 0.72 5.73
CA GLY A 130 -1.57 0.06 6.45
C GLY A 130 -1.60 0.31 7.95
N GLY A 131 -0.56 0.93 8.51
CA GLY A 131 -0.53 1.37 9.91
C GLY A 131 -0.18 0.28 10.92
N ASP A 132 0.37 -0.86 10.52
CA ASP A 132 0.67 -1.97 11.42
C ASP A 132 1.90 -1.70 12.29
N ALA A 133 2.95 -1.08 11.76
CA ALA A 133 4.08 -0.65 12.55
C ALA A 133 3.68 0.43 13.57
N THR A 134 2.84 1.36 13.16
CA THR A 134 2.25 2.38 14.05
C THR A 134 1.36 1.76 15.14
N LEU A 135 0.57 0.73 14.79
CA LEU A 135 -0.26 0.00 15.74
C LEU A 135 0.56 -0.58 16.90
N LEU A 136 1.74 -1.13 16.61
CA LEU A 136 2.63 -1.66 17.67
C LEU A 136 3.05 -0.56 18.67
N CYS A 137 3.27 0.67 18.19
CA CYS A 137 3.62 1.81 19.05
C CYS A 137 2.43 2.33 19.88
N VAL A 138 1.20 2.03 19.51
CA VAL A 138 -0.01 2.46 20.24
C VAL A 138 -0.54 1.36 21.14
N LEU A 139 -0.72 0.14 20.60
CA LEU A 139 -1.28 -0.99 21.33
C LEU A 139 -0.27 -1.57 22.33
N GLY A 140 1.02 -1.64 21.94
CA GLY A 140 2.06 -2.26 22.75
C GLY A 140 2.22 -1.65 24.13
N PRO A 141 2.37 -0.33 24.28
CA PRO A 141 2.44 0.31 25.59
C PRO A 141 1.19 0.15 26.45
N LYS A 142 0.01 -0.03 25.85
CA LYS A 142 -1.23 -0.36 26.55
C LYS A 142 -1.17 -1.79 27.11
N ALA A 143 -0.71 -2.71 26.27
CA ALA A 143 -0.57 -4.13 26.63
C ALA A 143 0.53 -4.38 27.68
N GLU A 144 1.61 -3.59 27.69
CA GLU A 144 2.63 -3.60 28.76
C GLU A 144 2.07 -3.20 30.12
N LYS A 145 1.09 -2.28 30.13
CA LYS A 145 0.42 -1.84 31.36
C LYS A 145 -0.67 -2.80 31.81
N ASP A 146 -1.42 -3.35 30.85
CA ASP A 146 -2.52 -4.26 31.08
C ASP A 146 -2.60 -5.29 29.94
N ILE A 147 -2.09 -6.47 30.19
CA ILE A 147 -2.05 -7.58 29.23
C ILE A 147 -3.47 -8.04 28.79
N SER A 148 -4.50 -7.69 29.56
CA SER A 148 -5.87 -8.09 29.26
C SER A 148 -6.41 -7.46 27.97
N VAL A 149 -5.82 -6.37 27.47
CA VAL A 149 -6.17 -5.78 26.18
C VAL A 149 -5.90 -6.74 25.01
N LEU A 150 -5.07 -7.76 25.21
CA LEU A 150 -4.75 -8.82 24.24
C LEU A 150 -5.53 -10.13 24.51
N ALA A 151 -6.67 -10.08 25.24
CA ALA A 151 -7.37 -11.30 25.65
C ALA A 151 -8.30 -11.87 24.60
N ASN A 152 -8.93 -11.01 23.77
CA ASN A 152 -10.04 -11.40 22.89
C ASN A 152 -9.76 -10.99 21.42
N PRO A 153 -8.97 -11.76 20.66
CA PRO A 153 -8.77 -11.50 19.23
C PRO A 153 -10.08 -11.69 18.46
N GLN A 154 -10.32 -10.85 17.48
CA GLN A 154 -11.56 -10.85 16.67
C GLN A 154 -11.40 -11.68 15.38
N ASN A 155 -10.17 -11.97 14.98
CA ASN A 155 -9.83 -12.71 13.77
C ASN A 155 -8.46 -13.39 13.92
N GLU A 156 -8.05 -14.18 12.92
CA GLU A 156 -6.78 -14.92 12.92
C GLU A 156 -5.56 -14.01 12.91
N GLU A 157 -5.66 -12.85 12.28
CA GLU A 157 -4.57 -11.87 12.23
C GLU A 157 -4.31 -11.26 13.61
N GLU A 158 -5.37 -10.85 14.33
CA GLU A 158 -5.25 -10.40 15.72
C GLU A 158 -4.78 -11.51 16.65
N GLU A 159 -5.19 -12.77 16.42
CA GLU A 159 -4.72 -13.90 17.20
C GLU A 159 -3.19 -14.06 17.09
N ALA A 160 -2.66 -14.01 15.86
CA ALA A 160 -1.23 -14.07 15.59
C ALA A 160 -0.49 -12.87 16.20
N LEU A 161 -1.00 -11.65 16.00
CA LEU A 161 -0.46 -10.42 16.59
C LEU A 161 -0.37 -10.53 18.12
N PHE A 162 -1.47 -10.87 18.77
CA PHE A 162 -1.54 -10.94 20.24
C PHE A 162 -0.62 -12.01 20.81
N LYS A 163 -0.44 -13.13 20.11
CA LYS A 163 0.51 -14.17 20.46
C LYS A 163 1.96 -13.65 20.46
N VAL A 164 2.35 -12.97 19.36
CA VAL A 164 3.69 -12.40 19.22
C VAL A 164 3.91 -11.29 20.24
N MET A 165 2.95 -10.39 20.43
CA MET A 165 3.06 -9.30 21.41
C MET A 165 3.23 -9.81 22.84
N LYS A 166 2.46 -10.84 23.26
CA LYS A 166 2.60 -11.45 24.57
C LYS A 166 4.00 -12.03 24.78
N ARG A 167 4.57 -12.65 23.75
CA ARG A 167 5.95 -13.16 23.80
C ARG A 167 6.95 -12.01 23.98
N TYR A 168 6.84 -10.95 23.16
CA TYR A 168 7.73 -9.78 23.28
C TYR A 168 7.65 -9.09 24.64
N ILE A 169 6.44 -8.92 25.21
CA ILE A 169 6.27 -8.37 26.57
C ILE A 169 6.98 -9.20 27.62
N ALA A 170 6.91 -10.54 27.50
CA ALA A 170 7.57 -11.45 28.46
C ALA A 170 9.09 -11.45 28.29
N GLU A 171 9.62 -11.43 27.08
CA GLU A 171 11.05 -11.51 26.78
C GLU A 171 11.77 -10.16 26.90
N LYS A 172 11.08 -9.06 26.58
CA LYS A 172 11.61 -7.68 26.50
C LYS A 172 10.68 -6.69 27.20
N PRO A 173 10.56 -6.72 28.54
CA PRO A 173 9.71 -5.79 29.28
C PRO A 173 10.07 -4.33 28.96
N GLY A 174 9.07 -3.49 28.63
CA GLY A 174 9.26 -2.08 28.32
C GLY A 174 9.62 -1.78 26.84
N PHE A 175 9.72 -2.81 26.00
CA PHE A 175 10.08 -2.67 24.58
C PHE A 175 9.16 -1.71 23.83
N TYR A 176 7.84 -1.88 23.94
CA TYR A 176 6.88 -1.05 23.20
C TYR A 176 6.84 0.39 23.68
N SER A 177 6.97 0.61 24.98
CA SER A 177 7.08 1.96 25.53
C SER A 177 8.35 2.66 25.03
N ALA A 178 9.46 1.93 24.96
CA ALA A 178 10.73 2.47 24.49
C ALA A 178 10.69 2.83 22.99
N ILE A 179 10.14 1.97 22.13
CA ILE A 179 10.02 2.28 20.69
C ILE A 179 9.08 3.48 20.47
N ARG A 180 7.92 3.53 21.14
CA ARG A 180 7.01 4.68 21.04
C ARG A 180 7.70 5.99 21.41
N ASP A 181 8.47 6.01 22.48
CA ASP A 181 9.13 7.22 22.99
C ASP A 181 10.32 7.66 22.09
N ALA A 182 10.88 6.74 21.30
CA ALA A 182 11.97 7.02 20.37
C ALA A 182 11.49 7.57 19.02
N ILE A 183 10.25 7.23 18.60
CA ILE A 183 9.71 7.65 17.30
C ILE A 183 9.35 9.12 17.30
N GLY A 184 9.90 9.87 16.32
CA GLY A 184 9.62 11.29 16.08
C GLY A 184 8.53 11.54 15.04
N GLY A 185 8.11 10.52 14.28
CA GLY A 185 7.05 10.66 13.29
C GLY A 185 6.88 9.45 12.39
N VAL A 186 5.74 9.41 11.68
CA VAL A 186 5.40 8.38 10.69
C VAL A 186 4.93 9.01 9.38
N SER A 187 5.30 8.42 8.25
CA SER A 187 4.65 8.66 6.96
C SER A 187 3.86 7.41 6.55
N GLU A 188 2.61 7.60 6.12
CA GLU A 188 1.66 6.52 5.81
C GLU A 188 1.29 6.53 4.34
N GLU A 189 1.40 5.37 3.70
CA GLU A 189 1.22 5.18 2.26
C GLU A 189 -0.22 5.02 1.83
N THR A 190 -1.06 4.34 2.61
CA THR A 190 -2.34 3.84 2.10
C THR A 190 -3.56 4.38 2.84
N THR A 191 -4.69 4.45 2.14
CA THR A 191 -5.98 4.95 2.65
C THR A 191 -6.38 4.30 3.98
N THR A 192 -6.18 2.99 4.13
CA THR A 192 -6.58 2.27 5.35
C THR A 192 -5.72 2.66 6.55
N GLY A 193 -4.40 2.77 6.36
CA GLY A 193 -3.50 3.25 7.41
C GLY A 193 -3.80 4.69 7.81
N VAL A 194 -4.04 5.55 6.83
CA VAL A 194 -4.44 6.96 7.06
C VAL A 194 -5.73 7.04 7.88
N HIS A 195 -6.73 6.21 7.57
CA HIS A 195 -7.97 6.15 8.36
C HIS A 195 -7.70 5.76 9.82
N ARG A 196 -6.84 4.79 10.07
CA ARG A 196 -6.39 4.42 11.43
C ARG A 196 -5.69 5.58 12.13
N LEU A 197 -4.83 6.33 11.44
CA LEU A 197 -4.14 7.49 12.00
C LEU A 197 -5.12 8.59 12.43
N TYR A 198 -6.11 8.91 11.60
CA TYR A 198 -7.15 9.87 11.96
C TYR A 198 -7.96 9.40 13.18
N GLN A 199 -8.34 8.13 13.24
CA GLN A 199 -9.03 7.56 14.40
C GLN A 199 -8.18 7.64 15.69
N MET A 200 -6.88 7.38 15.60
CA MET A 200 -5.96 7.53 16.73
C MET A 200 -5.84 8.99 17.16
N ALA A 201 -5.74 9.92 16.20
CA ALA A 201 -5.68 11.36 16.49
C ALA A 201 -6.95 11.87 17.16
N GLU A 202 -8.15 11.50 16.67
CA GLU A 202 -9.43 11.86 17.26
C GLU A 202 -9.60 11.37 18.70
N ARG A 203 -9.02 10.19 19.03
CA ARG A 203 -9.02 9.63 20.39
C ARG A 203 -7.91 10.20 21.28
N GLY A 204 -7.04 11.06 20.74
CA GLY A 204 -5.86 11.56 21.45
C GLY A 204 -4.81 10.48 21.76
N GLU A 205 -4.78 9.42 20.96
CA GLU A 205 -3.91 8.25 21.13
C GLU A 205 -2.69 8.25 20.20
N LEU A 206 -2.65 9.14 19.18
CA LEU A 206 -1.53 9.25 18.25
C LEU A 206 -0.31 9.83 18.99
N PRO A 207 0.80 9.06 19.15
CA PRO A 207 1.89 9.44 20.05
C PRO A 207 2.93 10.37 19.40
N PHE A 208 2.89 10.55 18.08
CA PHE A 208 3.83 11.34 17.28
C PHE A 208 3.15 11.93 16.05
N PRO A 209 3.76 12.91 15.36
CA PRO A 209 3.27 13.46 14.10
C PRO A 209 3.14 12.38 13.02
N ALA A 210 2.12 12.51 12.19
CA ALA A 210 1.92 11.64 11.04
C ALA A 210 1.76 12.46 9.75
N ILE A 211 2.46 12.08 8.68
CA ILE A 211 2.23 12.60 7.33
C ILE A 211 1.45 11.57 6.53
N ASN A 212 0.24 11.95 6.13
CA ASN A 212 -0.62 11.24 5.22
C ASN A 212 -0.12 11.45 3.78
N VAL A 213 0.68 10.52 3.29
CA VAL A 213 1.18 10.53 1.91
C VAL A 213 0.10 10.12 0.92
N ASN A 214 -0.83 9.24 1.33
CA ASN A 214 -1.92 8.79 0.47
C ASN A 214 -2.71 9.94 -0.17
N ASP A 215 -2.94 11.02 0.59
CA ASP A 215 -3.76 12.14 0.13
C ASP A 215 -2.97 13.26 -0.56
N SER A 216 -1.65 13.09 -0.73
CA SER A 216 -0.91 13.86 -1.73
C SER A 216 -1.53 13.61 -3.10
N VAL A 217 -1.77 14.67 -3.88
CA VAL A 217 -2.44 14.52 -5.19
C VAL A 217 -1.63 13.65 -6.14
N THR A 218 -0.31 13.81 -6.14
CA THR A 218 0.61 12.99 -6.94
C THR A 218 0.73 11.54 -6.45
N LYS A 219 0.13 11.20 -5.30
CA LYS A 219 -0.05 9.81 -4.87
C LYS A 219 -1.45 9.32 -5.20
N SER A 220 -2.51 9.88 -4.60
CA SER A 220 -3.87 9.36 -4.73
C SER A 220 -4.42 9.36 -6.15
N LYS A 221 -4.13 10.41 -6.93
CA LYS A 221 -4.59 10.53 -8.33
C LYS A 221 -3.69 9.82 -9.33
N PHE A 222 -2.56 9.27 -8.90
CA PHE A 222 -1.61 8.53 -9.74
C PHE A 222 -1.54 7.06 -9.33
N ASP A 223 -1.09 6.74 -8.14
CA ASP A 223 -0.95 5.38 -7.63
C ASP A 223 -2.31 4.67 -7.57
N ASN A 224 -3.25 5.21 -6.80
CA ASN A 224 -4.56 4.57 -6.62
C ASN A 224 -5.34 4.47 -7.94
N LEU A 225 -5.15 5.42 -8.86
CA LEU A 225 -5.84 5.46 -10.15
C LEU A 225 -5.07 4.69 -11.24
N TYR A 226 -3.89 5.17 -11.62
CA TYR A 226 -3.13 4.60 -12.74
C TYR A 226 -2.44 3.30 -12.35
N GLY A 227 -1.98 3.17 -11.11
CA GLY A 227 -1.40 1.93 -10.61
C GLY A 227 -2.39 0.77 -10.66
N CYS A 228 -3.61 0.98 -10.16
CA CYS A 228 -4.68 -0.03 -10.25
C CYS A 228 -5.14 -0.28 -11.69
N ARG A 229 -5.12 0.75 -12.56
CA ARG A 229 -5.41 0.58 -13.99
C ARG A 229 -4.46 -0.41 -14.66
N GLU A 230 -3.18 -0.37 -14.34
CA GLU A 230 -2.18 -1.29 -14.92
C GLU A 230 -2.22 -2.65 -14.22
N SER A 231 -2.18 -2.69 -12.91
CA SER A 231 -1.90 -3.89 -12.12
C SER A 231 -3.09 -4.84 -11.97
N LEU A 232 -4.34 -4.36 -12.00
CA LEU A 232 -5.53 -5.22 -11.87
C LEU A 232 -5.62 -6.22 -13.01
N VAL A 233 -5.61 -5.74 -14.25
CA VAL A 233 -5.76 -6.60 -15.43
C VAL A 233 -4.55 -7.50 -15.63
N ASP A 234 -3.35 -7.06 -15.22
CA ASP A 234 -2.15 -7.91 -15.21
C ASP A 234 -2.36 -9.10 -14.26
N ALA A 235 -2.84 -8.87 -13.04
CA ALA A 235 -3.11 -9.91 -12.06
C ALA A 235 -4.18 -10.91 -12.52
N ILE A 236 -5.31 -10.43 -13.05
CA ILE A 236 -6.38 -11.28 -13.56
C ILE A 236 -5.86 -12.16 -14.70
N ARG A 237 -5.10 -11.61 -15.64
CA ARG A 237 -4.53 -12.35 -16.77
C ARG A 237 -3.51 -13.38 -16.31
N ARG A 238 -2.55 -13.02 -15.46
CA ARG A 238 -1.56 -13.98 -14.92
C ARG A 238 -2.22 -15.06 -14.08
N GLY A 239 -3.23 -14.71 -13.29
CA GLY A 239 -3.97 -15.67 -12.47
C GLY A 239 -4.77 -16.67 -13.27
N THR A 240 -5.43 -16.25 -14.35
CA THR A 240 -6.47 -17.03 -15.00
C THR A 240 -6.31 -17.25 -16.50
N ASP A 241 -5.41 -16.52 -17.18
CA ASP A 241 -5.26 -16.48 -18.63
C ASP A 241 -6.56 -16.17 -19.42
N VAL A 242 -7.57 -15.61 -18.77
CA VAL A 242 -8.85 -15.32 -19.42
C VAL A 242 -8.75 -14.13 -20.36
N MET A 243 -9.49 -14.21 -21.45
CA MET A 243 -9.73 -13.07 -22.30
C MET A 243 -10.78 -12.16 -21.65
N LEU A 244 -10.44 -10.88 -21.46
CA LEU A 244 -11.35 -9.90 -20.86
C LEU A 244 -12.44 -9.46 -21.83
N SER A 245 -12.13 -9.42 -23.14
CA SER A 245 -13.07 -8.96 -24.16
C SER A 245 -14.35 -9.79 -24.16
N GLY A 246 -15.49 -9.09 -24.15
CA GLY A 246 -16.82 -9.69 -24.14
C GLY A 246 -17.33 -10.15 -22.78
N LYS A 247 -16.48 -10.22 -21.75
CA LYS A 247 -16.92 -10.54 -20.38
C LYS A 247 -17.70 -9.39 -19.75
N VAL A 248 -18.55 -9.73 -18.78
CA VAL A 248 -19.18 -8.76 -17.89
C VAL A 248 -18.35 -8.70 -16.60
N ALA A 249 -17.89 -7.52 -16.25
CA ALA A 249 -17.11 -7.28 -15.04
C ALA A 249 -17.82 -6.30 -14.11
N VAL A 250 -17.94 -6.64 -12.85
CA VAL A 250 -18.49 -5.78 -11.80
C VAL A 250 -17.33 -5.22 -10.99
N VAL A 251 -17.28 -3.89 -10.88
CA VAL A 251 -16.35 -3.16 -10.01
C VAL A 251 -17.15 -2.58 -8.86
N CYS A 252 -16.86 -3.05 -7.66
CA CYS A 252 -17.50 -2.58 -6.43
C CYS A 252 -16.72 -1.39 -5.89
N GLY A 253 -17.28 -0.18 -6.05
CA GLY A 253 -16.68 1.09 -5.71
C GLY A 253 -16.21 1.90 -6.94
N TYR A 254 -16.30 3.24 -6.86
CA TYR A 254 -15.87 4.15 -7.91
C TYR A 254 -15.08 5.36 -7.36
N GLY A 255 -14.30 5.13 -6.30
CA GLY A 255 -13.20 5.98 -5.87
C GLY A 255 -12.02 5.90 -6.86
N ASP A 256 -10.86 6.39 -6.50
CA ASP A 256 -9.69 6.40 -7.41
C ASP A 256 -9.30 4.97 -7.87
N VAL A 257 -9.27 4.01 -6.95
CA VAL A 257 -9.01 2.59 -7.26
C VAL A 257 -10.08 2.01 -8.20
N GLY A 258 -11.35 2.27 -7.92
CA GLY A 258 -12.48 1.82 -8.74
C GLY A 258 -12.46 2.42 -10.14
N LYS A 259 -12.16 3.72 -10.27
CA LYS A 259 -12.02 4.41 -11.56
C LYS A 259 -10.91 3.80 -12.42
N GLY A 260 -9.74 3.56 -11.84
CA GLY A 260 -8.64 2.89 -12.53
C GLY A 260 -9.01 1.47 -12.97
N SER A 261 -9.58 0.69 -12.07
CA SER A 261 -10.02 -0.69 -12.30
C SER A 261 -11.08 -0.78 -13.41
N ALA A 262 -12.12 0.04 -13.34
CA ALA A 262 -13.18 0.08 -14.34
C ALA A 262 -12.65 0.48 -15.73
N ALA A 263 -11.77 1.48 -15.79
CA ALA A 263 -11.16 1.93 -17.03
C ALA A 263 -10.32 0.83 -17.69
N SER A 264 -9.49 0.09 -16.93
CA SER A 264 -8.64 -0.96 -17.50
C SER A 264 -9.45 -2.15 -17.99
N LEU A 265 -10.48 -2.56 -17.27
CA LEU A 265 -11.38 -3.64 -17.70
C LEU A 265 -12.12 -3.26 -18.98
N ARG A 266 -12.65 -2.03 -19.05
CA ARG A 266 -13.30 -1.50 -20.28
C ARG A 266 -12.32 -1.43 -21.46
N ASN A 267 -11.09 -0.95 -21.23
CA ASN A 267 -10.06 -0.92 -22.27
C ASN A 267 -9.64 -2.33 -22.72
N GLY A 268 -9.73 -3.33 -21.85
CA GLY A 268 -9.57 -4.74 -22.18
C GLY A 268 -10.75 -5.34 -22.97
N GLY A 269 -11.80 -4.57 -23.23
CA GLY A 269 -12.98 -4.99 -23.98
C GLY A 269 -14.09 -5.64 -23.12
N ALA A 270 -14.00 -5.55 -21.78
CA ALA A 270 -15.07 -5.98 -20.91
C ALA A 270 -16.24 -4.98 -20.88
N ARG A 271 -17.44 -5.50 -20.65
CA ARG A 271 -18.62 -4.68 -20.31
C ARG A 271 -18.61 -4.47 -18.80
N VAL A 272 -18.39 -3.25 -18.37
CA VAL A 272 -18.19 -2.93 -16.95
C VAL A 272 -19.47 -2.39 -16.34
N ILE A 273 -19.83 -2.94 -15.19
CA ILE A 273 -20.89 -2.48 -14.29
C ILE A 273 -20.22 -2.01 -13.01
N VAL A 274 -20.66 -0.87 -12.48
CA VAL A 274 -20.15 -0.30 -11.23
C VAL A 274 -21.22 -0.43 -10.15
N THR A 275 -20.81 -0.80 -8.93
CA THR A 275 -21.67 -0.65 -7.75
C THR A 275 -21.08 0.44 -6.84
N GLU A 276 -21.91 1.32 -6.30
CA GLU A 276 -21.43 2.47 -5.52
C GLU A 276 -22.47 2.92 -4.50
N ILE A 277 -22.02 3.42 -3.36
CA ILE A 277 -22.86 3.98 -2.29
C ILE A 277 -22.87 5.50 -2.29
N ASP A 278 -21.77 6.13 -2.77
CA ASP A 278 -21.66 7.59 -2.88
C ASP A 278 -22.38 8.07 -4.14
N PRO A 279 -23.43 8.92 -4.00
CA PRO A 279 -24.18 9.40 -5.15
C PRO A 279 -23.34 10.25 -6.11
N ILE A 280 -22.27 10.90 -5.65
CA ILE A 280 -21.38 11.69 -6.51
C ILE A 280 -20.53 10.75 -7.36
N CYS A 281 -19.91 9.73 -6.75
CA CYS A 281 -19.12 8.74 -7.48
C CYS A 281 -20.01 7.92 -8.43
N ALA A 282 -21.22 7.54 -8.02
CA ALA A 282 -22.18 6.86 -8.87
C ALA A 282 -22.57 7.70 -10.08
N LEU A 283 -22.82 9.01 -9.89
CA LEU A 283 -23.12 9.93 -10.99
C LEU A 283 -21.93 10.07 -11.93
N GLN A 284 -20.70 10.17 -11.42
CA GLN A 284 -19.48 10.19 -12.24
C GLN A 284 -19.36 8.92 -13.08
N ALA A 285 -19.59 7.74 -12.50
CA ALA A 285 -19.56 6.47 -13.23
C ALA A 285 -20.59 6.46 -14.38
N ALA A 286 -21.82 6.91 -14.11
CA ALA A 286 -22.86 6.99 -15.12
C ALA A 286 -22.51 7.98 -16.25
N MET A 287 -21.92 9.15 -15.93
CA MET A 287 -21.47 10.14 -16.92
C MET A 287 -20.30 9.63 -17.75
N GLU A 288 -19.45 8.77 -17.21
CA GLU A 288 -18.38 8.07 -17.93
C GLU A 288 -18.90 6.90 -18.81
N GLY A 289 -20.21 6.64 -18.78
CA GLY A 289 -20.86 5.64 -19.61
C GLY A 289 -20.84 4.22 -19.03
N TYR A 290 -20.63 4.07 -17.74
CA TYR A 290 -20.79 2.80 -17.05
C TYR A 290 -22.25 2.59 -16.64
N GLU A 291 -22.69 1.34 -16.66
CA GLU A 291 -23.91 0.93 -15.98
C GLU A 291 -23.66 0.95 -14.48
N VAL A 292 -24.57 1.54 -13.70
CA VAL A 292 -24.50 1.57 -12.23
C VAL A 292 -25.69 0.78 -11.67
N GLN A 293 -25.41 -0.28 -10.91
CA GLN A 293 -26.41 -1.21 -10.38
C GLN A 293 -26.04 -1.61 -8.96
N THR A 294 -26.94 -2.36 -8.29
CA THR A 294 -26.60 -3.04 -7.05
C THR A 294 -25.92 -4.38 -7.33
N LEU A 295 -25.16 -4.91 -6.38
CA LEU A 295 -24.48 -6.19 -6.56
C LEU A 295 -25.52 -7.34 -6.64
N GLU A 296 -26.61 -7.22 -5.92
CA GLU A 296 -27.72 -8.17 -5.94
C GLU A 296 -28.36 -8.32 -7.34
N ASP A 297 -28.44 -7.22 -8.09
CA ASP A 297 -29.06 -7.20 -9.43
C ASP A 297 -28.17 -7.82 -10.53
N VAL A 298 -26.85 -7.95 -10.26
CA VAL A 298 -25.86 -8.34 -11.29
C VAL A 298 -25.03 -9.57 -10.92
N ALA A 299 -25.14 -10.10 -9.70
CA ALA A 299 -24.33 -11.22 -9.24
C ALA A 299 -24.46 -12.46 -10.13
N ASP A 300 -25.65 -12.75 -10.68
CA ASP A 300 -25.93 -13.87 -11.57
C ASP A 300 -25.57 -13.61 -13.06
N LYS A 301 -25.12 -12.39 -13.39
CA LYS A 301 -24.91 -11.95 -14.78
C LYS A 301 -23.43 -11.76 -15.13
N ALA A 302 -22.57 -11.55 -14.14
CA ALA A 302 -21.19 -11.18 -14.37
C ALA A 302 -20.23 -12.37 -14.32
N ASP A 303 -19.09 -12.19 -14.96
CA ASP A 303 -18.01 -13.18 -15.07
C ASP A 303 -16.82 -12.83 -14.14
N ILE A 304 -16.64 -11.55 -13.83
CA ILE A 304 -15.53 -11.03 -13.02
C ILE A 304 -16.09 -10.06 -11.98
N PHE A 305 -15.63 -10.19 -10.74
CA PHE A 305 -15.99 -9.32 -9.62
C PHE A 305 -14.74 -8.80 -8.96
N VAL A 306 -14.65 -7.46 -8.81
CA VAL A 306 -13.50 -6.78 -8.21
C VAL A 306 -13.98 -5.84 -7.12
N THR A 307 -13.46 -5.98 -5.90
CA THR A 307 -13.72 -5.04 -4.80
C THR A 307 -12.62 -3.97 -4.72
N THR A 308 -13.01 -2.72 -4.45
CA THR A 308 -12.13 -1.54 -4.52
C THR A 308 -12.49 -0.48 -3.46
N THR A 309 -13.20 -0.87 -2.39
CA THR A 309 -13.88 0.09 -1.50
C THR A 309 -13.14 0.40 -0.21
N GLY A 310 -12.23 -0.49 0.23
CA GLY A 310 -11.63 -0.43 1.57
C GLY A 310 -12.65 -0.71 2.71
N ASN A 311 -13.86 -1.19 2.38
CA ASN A 311 -14.91 -1.48 3.34
C ASN A 311 -14.87 -2.97 3.76
N LYS A 312 -15.91 -3.43 4.42
CA LYS A 312 -16.06 -4.80 4.90
C LYS A 312 -17.27 -5.49 4.27
N ASP A 313 -17.14 -6.81 4.00
CA ASP A 313 -18.26 -7.68 3.55
C ASP A 313 -19.03 -7.10 2.34
N VAL A 314 -18.32 -6.52 1.38
CA VAL A 314 -18.91 -5.98 0.13
C VAL A 314 -19.42 -7.13 -0.72
N ILE A 315 -18.61 -8.18 -0.91
CA ILE A 315 -19.04 -9.44 -1.52
C ILE A 315 -19.26 -10.47 -0.42
N ARG A 316 -20.54 -10.78 -0.15
CA ARG A 316 -20.95 -11.72 0.87
C ARG A 316 -21.20 -13.13 0.30
N LEU A 317 -21.39 -14.12 1.18
CA LEU A 317 -21.65 -15.51 0.80
C LEU A 317 -22.84 -15.66 -0.15
N GLU A 318 -23.93 -14.93 0.10
CA GLU A 318 -25.12 -14.96 -0.77
C GLU A 318 -24.83 -14.46 -2.20
N HIS A 319 -23.99 -13.44 -2.36
CA HIS A 319 -23.56 -12.97 -3.68
C HIS A 319 -22.75 -14.04 -4.40
N MET A 320 -21.76 -14.65 -3.71
CA MET A 320 -20.93 -15.71 -4.28
C MET A 320 -21.74 -16.96 -4.66
N ARG A 321 -22.80 -17.27 -3.89
CA ARG A 321 -23.75 -18.33 -4.24
C ARG A 321 -24.58 -18.00 -5.47
N ALA A 322 -24.90 -16.75 -5.71
CA ALA A 322 -25.65 -16.31 -6.90
C ALA A 322 -24.79 -16.24 -8.17
N MET A 323 -23.47 -16.07 -8.04
CA MET A 323 -22.54 -15.93 -9.17
C MET A 323 -22.61 -17.10 -10.15
N ARG A 324 -22.21 -16.84 -11.39
CA ARG A 324 -22.05 -17.88 -12.41
C ARG A 324 -20.98 -18.88 -12.04
N ASN A 325 -21.09 -20.08 -12.58
CA ASN A 325 -20.03 -21.09 -12.46
C ASN A 325 -18.72 -20.55 -13.06
N ASN A 326 -17.61 -20.70 -12.33
CA ASN A 326 -16.29 -20.17 -12.64
C ASN A 326 -16.22 -18.63 -12.74
N ALA A 327 -17.11 -17.90 -12.07
CA ALA A 327 -16.92 -16.47 -11.87
C ALA A 327 -15.60 -16.20 -11.14
N ILE A 328 -14.87 -15.19 -11.59
CA ILE A 328 -13.61 -14.75 -11.00
C ILE A 328 -13.92 -13.70 -9.94
N VAL A 329 -13.42 -13.90 -8.73
CA VAL A 329 -13.62 -13.00 -7.59
C VAL A 329 -12.27 -12.56 -7.08
N CYS A 330 -12.03 -11.26 -7.00
CA CYS A 330 -10.77 -10.70 -6.52
C CYS A 330 -10.97 -9.36 -5.82
N ASN A 331 -9.98 -8.99 -5.02
CA ASN A 331 -9.92 -7.73 -4.30
C ASN A 331 -8.64 -6.97 -4.68
N ILE A 332 -8.74 -5.67 -4.86
CA ILE A 332 -7.59 -4.78 -5.04
C ILE A 332 -7.52 -3.70 -3.94
N GLY A 333 -8.39 -3.79 -2.93
CA GLY A 333 -8.27 -3.02 -1.68
C GLY A 333 -7.18 -3.59 -0.78
N HIS A 334 -6.71 -2.80 0.17
CA HIS A 334 -5.54 -3.14 0.99
C HIS A 334 -5.73 -4.41 1.83
N PHE A 335 -6.88 -4.56 2.49
CA PHE A 335 -7.19 -5.74 3.34
C PHE A 335 -8.15 -6.72 2.67
N ASP A 336 -8.17 -7.94 3.19
CA ASP A 336 -9.00 -9.06 2.73
C ASP A 336 -10.46 -9.01 3.22
N SER A 337 -10.83 -7.99 3.97
CA SER A 337 -12.17 -7.88 4.59
C SER A 337 -13.31 -7.57 3.61
N GLU A 338 -13.00 -7.12 2.39
CA GLU A 338 -14.03 -6.75 1.41
C GLU A 338 -14.81 -7.95 0.86
N ILE A 339 -14.16 -9.12 0.79
CA ILE A 339 -14.79 -10.38 0.41
C ILE A 339 -14.95 -11.25 1.65
N GLN A 340 -16.15 -11.77 1.89
CA GLN A 340 -16.44 -12.60 3.05
C GLN A 340 -15.83 -14.01 2.93
N VAL A 341 -14.49 -14.06 2.86
CA VAL A 341 -13.71 -15.30 2.66
C VAL A 341 -13.89 -16.26 3.83
N ALA A 342 -14.02 -15.75 5.05
CA ALA A 342 -14.26 -16.57 6.24
C ALA A 342 -15.50 -17.46 6.11
N ALA A 343 -16.53 -17.03 5.38
CA ALA A 343 -17.72 -17.83 5.13
C ALA A 343 -17.49 -19.01 4.17
N LEU A 344 -16.36 -19.04 3.47
CA LEU A 344 -15.98 -20.10 2.53
C LEU A 344 -15.12 -21.20 3.18
N LYS A 345 -14.68 -21.05 4.43
CA LYS A 345 -13.74 -21.97 5.11
C LYS A 345 -14.18 -23.43 5.12
N ASN A 346 -15.49 -23.68 5.21
CA ASN A 346 -16.03 -25.04 5.27
C ASN A 346 -16.39 -25.62 3.89
N LEU A 347 -16.13 -24.88 2.81
CA LEU A 347 -16.29 -25.36 1.44
C LEU A 347 -15.03 -26.09 0.98
N LYS A 348 -15.14 -26.78 -0.16
CA LYS A 348 -13.98 -27.44 -0.75
C LYS A 348 -13.13 -26.42 -1.49
N TRP A 349 -11.87 -26.28 -1.07
CA TRP A 349 -10.84 -25.50 -1.71
C TRP A 349 -9.94 -26.37 -2.54
N ASP A 350 -9.68 -25.99 -3.78
CA ASP A 350 -8.79 -26.67 -4.71
C ASP A 350 -7.83 -25.63 -5.29
N GLU A 351 -6.57 -25.67 -4.85
CA GLU A 351 -5.53 -24.78 -5.36
C GLU A 351 -5.09 -25.23 -6.76
N ILE A 352 -5.44 -24.43 -7.76
CA ILE A 352 -5.12 -24.71 -9.17
C ILE A 352 -3.65 -24.38 -9.48
N LYS A 353 -3.19 -23.27 -8.92
CA LYS A 353 -1.80 -22.79 -8.91
C LYS A 353 -1.68 -21.75 -7.78
N PRO A 354 -0.46 -21.37 -7.37
CA PRO A 354 -0.29 -20.42 -6.27
C PRO A 354 -1.20 -19.21 -6.40
N GLN A 355 -1.95 -18.90 -5.34
CA GLN A 355 -2.88 -17.76 -5.24
C GLN A 355 -4.09 -17.83 -6.18
N VAL A 356 -4.44 -19.01 -6.71
CA VAL A 356 -5.62 -19.24 -7.56
C VAL A 356 -6.37 -20.45 -7.05
N HIS A 357 -7.55 -20.27 -6.48
CA HIS A 357 -8.35 -21.34 -5.88
C HIS A 357 -9.70 -21.50 -6.55
N HIS A 358 -10.10 -22.73 -6.84
CA HIS A 358 -11.51 -23.08 -7.00
C HIS A 358 -12.15 -23.28 -5.63
N ILE A 359 -13.26 -22.60 -5.39
CA ILE A 359 -14.12 -22.82 -4.23
C ILE A 359 -15.39 -23.51 -4.71
N GLU A 360 -15.60 -24.77 -4.32
CA GLU A 360 -16.73 -25.59 -4.76
C GLU A 360 -17.88 -25.53 -3.75
N PHE A 361 -19.06 -25.12 -4.22
CA PHE A 361 -20.29 -25.09 -3.45
C PHE A 361 -20.97 -26.47 -3.41
N PRO A 362 -21.89 -26.74 -2.46
CA PRO A 362 -22.54 -28.04 -2.32
C PRO A 362 -23.34 -28.50 -3.55
N ASP A 363 -23.77 -27.58 -4.40
CA ASP A 363 -24.45 -27.84 -5.67
C ASP A 363 -23.52 -28.18 -6.83
N GLY A 364 -22.21 -28.22 -6.58
CA GLY A 364 -21.15 -28.47 -7.58
C GLY A 364 -20.71 -27.25 -8.36
N LYS A 365 -21.33 -26.09 -8.17
CA LYS A 365 -20.89 -24.83 -8.76
C LYS A 365 -19.57 -24.40 -8.12
N LYS A 366 -18.72 -23.73 -8.90
CA LYS A 366 -17.42 -23.20 -8.45
C LYS A 366 -17.29 -21.71 -8.74
N ILE A 367 -16.52 -21.02 -7.91
CA ILE A 367 -15.97 -19.72 -8.21
C ILE A 367 -14.45 -19.82 -8.21
N ILE A 368 -13.79 -18.87 -8.89
CA ILE A 368 -12.31 -18.72 -8.89
C ILE A 368 -11.97 -17.55 -7.97
N LEU A 369 -11.42 -17.84 -6.81
CA LEU A 369 -10.97 -16.83 -5.85
C LEU A 369 -9.47 -16.59 -6.07
N LEU A 370 -9.09 -15.32 -6.29
CA LEU A 370 -7.70 -14.92 -6.47
C LEU A 370 -7.13 -14.36 -5.16
N SER A 371 -5.86 -14.66 -4.88
CA SER A 371 -5.09 -14.19 -3.71
C SER A 371 -5.81 -14.39 -2.37
N GLU A 372 -6.69 -15.37 -2.28
CA GLU A 372 -7.50 -15.63 -1.07
C GLU A 372 -8.30 -14.41 -0.59
N GLY A 373 -8.68 -13.51 -1.52
CA GLY A 373 -9.37 -12.26 -1.21
C GLY A 373 -8.47 -11.10 -0.80
N ARG A 374 -7.15 -11.31 -0.72
CA ARG A 374 -6.14 -10.27 -0.45
C ARG A 374 -5.82 -9.47 -1.73
N LEU A 375 -4.88 -8.55 -1.65
CA LEU A 375 -4.42 -7.71 -2.78
C LEU A 375 -4.04 -8.55 -4.02
N VAL A 376 -4.91 -8.59 -5.01
CA VAL A 376 -4.75 -9.41 -6.21
C VAL A 376 -3.55 -8.98 -7.05
N ASN A 377 -3.29 -7.69 -7.15
CA ASN A 377 -2.20 -7.12 -7.96
C ASN A 377 -0.80 -7.50 -7.43
N LEU A 378 -0.66 -7.76 -6.15
CA LEU A 378 0.58 -8.22 -5.52
C LEU A 378 0.62 -9.74 -5.33
N GLY A 379 -0.51 -10.36 -5.03
CA GLY A 379 -0.59 -11.82 -4.87
C GLY A 379 -0.46 -12.57 -6.20
N ASN A 380 -1.14 -12.14 -7.24
CA ASN A 380 -1.14 -12.79 -8.56
C ASN A 380 -0.26 -12.10 -9.62
N ALA A 381 0.31 -10.91 -9.32
CA ALA A 381 1.21 -10.18 -10.20
C ALA A 381 2.37 -9.57 -9.41
N THR A 382 2.91 -8.45 -9.87
CA THR A 382 4.09 -7.79 -9.30
C THR A 382 3.81 -6.40 -8.74
N GLY A 383 2.53 -6.04 -8.59
CA GLY A 383 2.08 -4.75 -8.08
C GLY A 383 2.06 -3.64 -9.13
N HIS A 384 2.12 -2.40 -8.66
CA HIS A 384 2.09 -1.23 -9.52
C HIS A 384 3.41 -1.03 -10.28
N PRO A 385 3.36 -0.45 -11.51
CA PRO A 385 4.56 -0.21 -12.30
C PRO A 385 5.47 0.84 -11.69
N SER A 386 6.77 0.76 -12.01
CA SER A 386 7.83 1.58 -11.40
C SER A 386 7.58 3.08 -11.53
N PHE A 387 7.09 3.56 -12.67
CA PHE A 387 6.85 4.99 -12.88
C PHE A 387 5.78 5.54 -11.91
N VAL A 388 4.72 4.79 -11.67
CA VAL A 388 3.67 5.17 -10.71
C VAL A 388 4.22 5.16 -9.29
N MET A 389 4.95 4.11 -8.91
CA MET A 389 5.57 4.01 -7.59
C MET A 389 6.66 5.07 -7.37
N SER A 390 7.29 5.56 -8.44
CA SER A 390 8.17 6.72 -8.34
C SER A 390 7.47 7.95 -7.76
N ALA A 391 6.23 8.24 -8.18
CA ALA A 391 5.47 9.36 -7.63
C ALA A 391 5.18 9.16 -6.13
N SER A 392 4.65 7.99 -5.74
CA SER A 392 4.36 7.66 -4.34
C SER A 392 5.61 7.72 -3.47
N PHE A 393 6.70 7.09 -3.91
CA PHE A 393 7.91 6.98 -3.12
C PHE A 393 8.74 8.27 -3.08
N THR A 394 8.60 9.14 -4.07
CA THR A 394 9.12 10.51 -4.00
C THR A 394 8.40 11.30 -2.90
N ASN A 395 7.06 11.16 -2.80
CA ASN A 395 6.28 11.73 -1.69
C ASN A 395 6.74 11.16 -0.34
N GLN A 396 6.94 9.83 -0.23
CA GLN A 396 7.43 9.20 1.00
C GLN A 396 8.81 9.73 1.42
N THR A 397 9.72 9.82 0.46
CA THR A 397 11.08 10.34 0.73
C THR A 397 11.03 11.78 1.22
N LEU A 398 10.23 12.64 0.59
CA LEU A 398 10.04 14.03 1.02
C LEU A 398 9.34 14.11 2.39
N ALA A 399 8.38 13.23 2.67
CA ALA A 399 7.74 13.16 3.98
C ALA A 399 8.71 12.76 5.11
N GLN A 400 9.61 11.81 4.85
CA GLN A 400 10.65 11.43 5.80
C GLN A 400 11.65 12.57 6.05
N ILE A 401 12.05 13.29 4.99
CA ILE A 401 12.90 14.48 5.12
C ILE A 401 12.19 15.55 5.95
N GLU A 402 10.91 15.82 5.67
CA GLU A 402 10.12 16.82 6.38
C GLU A 402 9.98 16.49 7.87
N LEU A 403 9.62 15.24 8.19
CA LEU A 403 9.50 14.78 9.58
C LEU A 403 10.84 14.84 10.34
N TRP A 404 11.96 14.57 9.66
CA TRP A 404 13.28 14.57 10.27
C TRP A 404 13.85 15.98 10.47
N THR A 405 13.78 16.80 9.43
CA THR A 405 14.42 18.14 9.45
C THR A 405 13.56 19.20 10.10
N ASN A 406 12.25 19.08 10.02
CA ASN A 406 11.27 20.07 10.50
C ASN A 406 10.38 19.54 11.64
N ALA A 407 10.85 18.52 12.40
CA ALA A 407 10.11 17.88 13.47
C ALA A 407 9.42 18.84 14.46
N LYS A 408 10.04 19.97 14.76
CA LYS A 408 9.50 20.98 15.70
C LYS A 408 8.27 21.72 15.17
N SER A 409 7.99 21.63 13.88
CA SER A 409 6.84 22.28 13.24
C SER A 409 5.56 21.45 13.35
N TYR A 410 5.68 20.20 13.79
CA TYR A 410 4.58 19.25 13.82
C TYR A 410 4.19 18.85 15.25
N GLN A 411 2.90 18.81 15.50
CA GLN A 411 2.31 18.25 16.71
C GLN A 411 1.83 16.82 16.43
N ASN A 412 1.40 16.08 17.46
CA ASN A 412 0.87 14.73 17.32
C ASN A 412 -0.52 14.74 16.64
N GLN A 413 -0.52 15.06 15.36
CA GLN A 413 -1.68 15.15 14.48
C GLN A 413 -1.35 14.57 13.10
N VAL A 414 -2.35 14.40 12.25
CA VAL A 414 -2.20 13.96 10.87
C VAL A 414 -2.12 15.16 9.94
N TYR A 415 -1.09 15.22 9.12
CA TYR A 415 -0.82 16.27 8.13
C TYR A 415 -0.75 15.68 6.74
N THR A 416 -1.02 16.48 5.72
CA THR A 416 -0.65 16.19 4.32
C THR A 416 0.65 16.91 3.98
N LEU A 417 1.39 16.42 2.97
CA LEU A 417 2.55 17.14 2.46
C LEU A 417 2.15 18.54 1.97
N PRO A 418 2.97 19.57 2.24
CA PRO A 418 2.77 20.91 1.69
C PRO A 418 2.61 20.89 0.17
N LYS A 419 1.73 21.74 -0.36
CA LYS A 419 1.38 21.77 -1.79
C LYS A 419 2.58 21.93 -2.72
N HIS A 420 3.55 22.73 -2.34
CA HIS A 420 4.76 22.92 -3.13
C HIS A 420 5.61 21.64 -3.26
N LEU A 421 5.58 20.74 -2.28
CA LEU A 421 6.27 19.44 -2.35
C LEU A 421 5.50 18.47 -3.25
N ASP A 422 4.16 18.46 -3.18
CA ASP A 422 3.31 17.68 -4.07
C ASP A 422 3.51 18.10 -5.55
N GLU A 423 3.55 19.41 -5.83
CA GLU A 423 3.88 19.92 -7.16
C GLU A 423 5.31 19.59 -7.60
N LYS A 424 6.28 19.61 -6.68
CA LYS A 424 7.66 19.17 -6.95
C LYS A 424 7.70 17.73 -7.43
N VAL A 425 6.95 16.82 -6.79
CA VAL A 425 6.85 15.42 -7.23
C VAL A 425 6.39 15.35 -8.68
N ALA A 426 5.28 16.03 -9.04
CA ALA A 426 4.81 16.06 -10.41
C ALA A 426 5.88 16.60 -11.38
N PHE A 427 6.51 17.70 -11.03
CA PHE A 427 7.53 18.34 -11.86
C PHE A 427 8.71 17.40 -12.19
N LEU A 428 9.20 16.64 -11.20
CA LEU A 428 10.33 15.70 -11.37
C LEU A 428 10.01 14.56 -12.35
N HIS A 429 8.73 14.27 -12.61
CA HIS A 429 8.29 13.21 -13.52
C HIS A 429 8.04 13.66 -14.97
N LEU A 430 7.83 14.99 -15.19
CA LEU A 430 7.43 15.51 -16.51
C LEU A 430 8.50 15.30 -17.59
N ALA A 431 9.76 15.49 -17.25
CA ALA A 431 10.86 15.37 -18.20
C ALA A 431 10.97 13.95 -18.79
N LYS A 432 10.72 12.91 -17.98
CA LYS A 432 10.71 11.50 -18.43
C LYS A 432 9.64 11.24 -19.49
N LEU A 433 8.52 11.93 -19.40
CA LEU A 433 7.41 11.83 -20.36
C LEU A 433 7.56 12.78 -21.56
N GLY A 434 8.64 13.57 -21.63
CA GLY A 434 8.83 14.58 -22.65
C GLY A 434 7.84 15.75 -22.56
N ALA A 435 7.15 15.91 -21.43
CA ALA A 435 6.18 16.99 -21.22
C ALA A 435 6.88 18.30 -20.89
N LYS A 436 6.32 19.40 -21.43
CA LYS A 436 6.82 20.75 -21.21
C LYS A 436 5.69 21.62 -20.65
N LEU A 437 5.96 22.31 -19.54
CA LEU A 437 4.99 23.25 -18.96
C LEU A 437 5.01 24.59 -19.68
N THR A 438 3.83 25.17 -19.81
CA THR A 438 3.68 26.59 -20.17
C THR A 438 4.11 27.44 -18.97
N GLN A 439 4.88 28.50 -19.23
CA GLN A 439 5.28 29.44 -18.20
C GLN A 439 4.31 30.62 -18.16
N LEU A 440 3.91 31.03 -16.95
CA LEU A 440 3.11 32.24 -16.75
C LEU A 440 3.97 33.49 -16.96
N THR A 441 3.40 34.49 -17.66
CA THR A 441 3.93 35.86 -17.56
C THR A 441 3.56 36.46 -16.20
N GLN A 442 4.24 37.51 -15.78
CA GLN A 442 3.91 38.21 -14.53
C GLN A 442 2.44 38.71 -14.55
N GLU A 443 2.02 39.29 -15.68
CA GLU A 443 0.64 39.77 -15.86
C GLU A 443 -0.41 38.65 -15.70
N GLN A 444 -0.14 37.45 -16.23
CA GLN A 444 -1.01 36.30 -16.06
C GLN A 444 -1.05 35.79 -14.63
N ALA A 445 0.12 35.73 -13.96
CA ALA A 445 0.24 35.32 -12.56
C ALA A 445 -0.51 36.30 -11.64
N ASP A 446 -0.36 37.59 -11.85
CA ASP A 446 -1.07 38.65 -11.11
C ASP A 446 -2.59 38.56 -11.33
N TYR A 447 -3.05 38.29 -12.55
CA TYR A 447 -4.46 38.17 -12.87
C TYR A 447 -5.17 37.05 -12.12
N ILE A 448 -4.50 35.88 -12.01
CA ILE A 448 -5.04 34.72 -11.28
C ILE A 448 -4.56 34.63 -9.83
N SER A 449 -3.78 35.59 -9.36
CA SER A 449 -3.28 35.71 -7.98
C SER A 449 -2.48 34.48 -7.53
N VAL A 450 -1.56 33.99 -8.37
CA VAL A 450 -0.62 32.91 -8.04
C VAL A 450 0.82 33.35 -8.35
N PRO A 451 1.85 32.76 -7.68
CA PRO A 451 3.23 32.98 -8.05
C PRO A 451 3.53 32.41 -9.46
N THR A 452 4.50 33.00 -10.18
CA THR A 452 4.93 32.49 -11.49
C THR A 452 5.48 31.07 -11.44
N GLU A 453 6.08 30.71 -10.30
CA GLU A 453 6.74 29.40 -10.06
C GLU A 453 5.85 28.41 -9.25
N GLY A 454 4.59 28.78 -8.96
CA GLY A 454 3.70 27.99 -8.11
C GLY A 454 3.89 28.24 -6.59
N PRO A 455 3.13 27.57 -5.74
CA PRO A 455 2.08 26.61 -6.11
C PRO A 455 0.91 27.25 -6.88
N PHE A 456 0.44 26.53 -7.89
CA PHE A 456 -0.61 27.05 -8.82
C PHE A 456 -2.03 26.85 -8.31
N LYS A 457 -2.21 26.11 -7.22
CA LYS A 457 -3.49 25.85 -6.56
C LYS A 457 -3.35 26.03 -5.05
N PRO A 458 -4.42 26.43 -4.36
CA PRO A 458 -4.41 26.55 -2.89
C PRO A 458 -4.26 25.17 -2.22
N GLU A 459 -3.80 25.16 -0.96
CA GLU A 459 -3.51 23.95 -0.18
C GLU A 459 -4.68 22.95 -0.12
N HIS A 460 -5.91 23.44 -0.06
CA HIS A 460 -7.11 22.59 0.04
C HIS A 460 -7.58 22.01 -1.30
N TYR A 461 -6.98 22.42 -2.43
CA TYR A 461 -7.44 21.95 -3.74
C TYR A 461 -7.00 20.49 -3.97
N ARG A 462 -7.96 19.66 -4.38
CA ARG A 462 -7.77 18.25 -4.76
C ARG A 462 -8.29 18.05 -6.18
N TYR A 463 -7.42 17.78 -7.12
CA TYR A 463 -7.66 17.68 -8.57
C TYR A 463 -8.76 16.69 -8.95
#